data_f59ddd4c39884a1bd114b0835da69c51
#
_entry.id   f59ddd4c39884a1bd114b0835da69c51
#
_cell.length_a   1.000
_cell.length_b   1.000
_cell.length_c   1.000
_cell.angle_alpha   90.00
_cell.angle_beta   90.00
_cell.angle_gamma   90.00
#
_symmetry.space_group_name_H-M   'P 1'
#
loop_
_entity.id
_entity.type
_entity.pdbx_description
1 polymer ?
#
loop_
_entity_poly.entity_id
_entity_poly.type
_entity_poly.pdbx_seq_one_letter_code
_entity_poly.pdbx_strand_id
1 'polypeptide(L)'
;WREHNIVVNAMHPGWSDTPGVQKSLPLFRRLTRLVLRSHAEGADTVVWMAQANQAALSTGKLFLDREPRSTYLLGDNAESVDDRKALEPRLQSDFESTLAAAPS
;
A
#
# COMPACT_ATOMS: atom_id res chain seq x y z
N TRP A 1 7.89 -15.32 -7.12
CA TRP A 1 8.64 -14.21 -7.72
C TRP A 1 10.05 -14.08 -7.13
N ARG A 2 10.24 -14.50 -5.89
CA ARG A 2 11.56 -14.53 -5.26
C ARG A 2 12.55 -15.42 -6.03
N GLU A 3 12.09 -16.52 -6.61
CA GLU A 3 12.84 -17.42 -7.49
C GLU A 3 13.37 -16.74 -8.77
N HIS A 4 12.74 -15.63 -9.16
CA HIS A 4 13.14 -14.78 -10.28
C HIS A 4 13.92 -13.54 -9.87
N ASN A 5 14.39 -13.47 -8.61
CA ASN A 5 15.05 -12.31 -8.02
C ASN A 5 14.18 -11.02 -8.03
N ILE A 6 12.85 -11.19 -8.00
CA ILE A 6 11.91 -10.08 -7.92
C ILE A 6 11.48 -9.88 -6.47
N VAL A 7 11.69 -8.68 -5.96
CA VAL A 7 11.25 -8.23 -4.65
C VAL A 7 10.00 -7.38 -4.81
N VAL A 8 8.94 -7.74 -4.07
CA VAL A 8 7.67 -7.00 -4.07
C VAL A 8 7.33 -6.60 -2.64
N ASN A 9 7.29 -5.32 -2.39
CA ASN A 9 6.89 -4.75 -1.11
C ASN A 9 5.85 -3.66 -1.34
N ALA A 10 5.06 -3.38 -0.32
CA ALA A 10 4.12 -2.27 -0.29
C ALA A 10 4.58 -1.22 0.72
N MET A 11 4.10 0.01 0.57
CA MET A 11 4.31 1.05 1.55
C MET A 11 3.03 1.84 1.81
N HIS A 12 2.92 2.39 3.00
CA HIS A 12 1.88 3.34 3.37
C HIS A 12 2.52 4.73 3.59
N PRO A 13 2.05 5.78 2.90
CA PRO A 13 2.66 7.12 2.99
C PRO A 13 2.35 7.86 4.30
N GLY A 14 1.51 7.27 5.15
CA GLY A 14 0.92 8.00 6.27
C GLY A 14 -0.19 8.95 5.79
N TRP A 15 -0.54 9.89 6.63
CA TRP A 15 -1.55 10.91 6.32
C TRP A 15 -0.87 12.16 5.77
N SER A 16 -0.89 12.32 4.45
CA SER A 16 -0.22 13.42 3.76
C SER A 16 -1.22 14.48 3.30
N ASP A 17 -0.82 15.76 3.37
CA ASP A 17 -1.60 16.91 2.93
C ASP A 17 -1.61 17.02 1.40
N THR A 18 -2.40 16.19 0.75
CA THR A 18 -2.51 16.15 -0.71
C THR A 18 -3.60 17.10 -1.22
N PRO A 19 -3.55 17.52 -2.50
CA PRO A 19 -4.63 18.31 -3.10
C PRO A 19 -6.02 17.67 -2.99
N GLY A 20 -6.09 16.34 -2.98
CA GLY A 20 -7.34 15.61 -2.74
C GLY A 20 -7.89 15.83 -1.33
N VAL A 21 -7.05 15.72 -0.31
CA VAL A 21 -7.44 16.00 1.09
C VAL A 21 -7.86 17.46 1.25
N GLN A 22 -7.13 18.38 0.62
CA GLN A 22 -7.42 19.82 0.69
C GLN A 22 -8.80 20.17 0.12
N LYS A 23 -9.19 19.53 -1.00
CA LYS A 23 -10.46 19.77 -1.68
C LYS A 23 -11.64 19.03 -1.04
N SER A 24 -11.43 17.75 -0.68
CA SER A 24 -12.52 16.88 -0.24
C SER A 24 -12.81 16.94 1.25
N LEU A 25 -11.81 17.30 2.07
CA LEU A 25 -11.90 17.30 3.53
C LEU A 25 -11.32 18.57 4.18
N PRO A 26 -11.82 19.75 3.87
CA PRO A 26 -11.22 21.02 4.32
C PRO A 26 -11.28 21.19 5.85
N LEU A 27 -12.35 20.74 6.49
CA LEU A 27 -12.49 20.81 7.95
C LEU A 27 -11.54 19.85 8.65
N PHE A 28 -11.42 18.61 8.16
CA PHE A 28 -10.48 17.62 8.65
C PHE A 28 -9.04 18.12 8.54
N ARG A 29 -8.67 18.68 7.37
CA ARG A 29 -7.36 19.30 7.16
C ARG A 29 -7.07 20.41 8.17
N ARG A 30 -8.05 21.27 8.46
CA ARG A 30 -7.89 22.36 9.41
C ARG A 30 -7.60 21.85 10.84
N LEU A 31 -8.26 20.78 11.24
CA LEU A 31 -8.08 20.17 12.57
C LEU A 31 -6.79 19.38 12.69
N THR A 32 -6.34 18.73 11.59
CA THR A 32 -5.19 17.82 11.58
C THR A 32 -3.93 18.42 10.94
N ARG A 33 -3.93 19.69 10.56
CA ARG A 33 -2.84 20.35 9.84
C ARG A 33 -1.47 20.20 10.50
N LEU A 34 -1.42 20.11 11.82
CA LEU A 34 -0.17 19.92 12.56
C LEU A 34 0.34 18.49 12.56
N VAL A 35 -0.49 17.52 12.14
CA VAL A 35 -0.20 16.07 12.14
C VAL A 35 -0.05 15.54 10.71
N LEU A 36 -0.60 16.26 9.71
CA LEU A 36 -0.47 15.86 8.30
C LEU A 36 0.97 16.05 7.83
N ARG A 37 1.45 15.03 7.14
CA ARG A 37 2.79 15.02 6.53
C ARG A 37 2.81 15.87 5.26
N SER A 38 3.95 16.44 4.98
CA SER A 38 4.25 17.04 3.67
C SER A 38 4.32 15.94 2.59
N HIS A 39 4.26 16.33 1.32
CA HIS A 39 4.43 15.40 0.20
C HIS A 39 5.79 14.69 0.23
N ALA A 40 6.85 15.39 0.64
CA ALA A 40 8.19 14.82 0.75
C ALA A 40 8.25 13.74 1.84
N GLU A 41 7.66 13.98 3.01
CA GLU A 41 7.57 13.00 4.09
C GLU A 41 6.68 11.80 3.70
N GLY A 42 5.61 12.02 2.94
CA GLY A 42 4.79 10.93 2.41
C GLY A 42 5.52 10.06 1.39
N ALA A 43 6.40 10.65 0.58
CA ALA A 43 7.19 9.96 -0.43
C ALA A 43 8.46 9.31 0.12
N ASP A 44 8.91 9.69 1.31
CA ASP A 44 10.20 9.28 1.88
C ASP A 44 10.40 7.77 1.90
N THR A 45 9.41 7.03 2.35
CA THR A 45 9.52 5.56 2.45
C THR A 45 9.65 4.90 1.07
N VAL A 46 8.94 5.35 0.04
CA VAL A 46 9.06 4.75 -1.30
C VAL A 46 10.40 5.06 -1.94
N VAL A 47 10.94 6.27 -1.74
CA VAL A 47 12.28 6.64 -2.22
C VAL A 47 13.34 5.80 -1.50
N TRP A 48 13.22 5.64 -0.19
CA TRP A 48 14.12 4.78 0.59
C TRP A 48 14.05 3.32 0.12
N MET A 49 12.84 2.78 -0.11
CA MET A 49 12.67 1.40 -0.61
C MET A 49 13.35 1.16 -1.96
N ALA A 50 13.40 2.17 -2.83
CA ALA A 50 14.05 2.07 -4.14
C ALA A 50 15.59 2.04 -4.03
N GLN A 51 16.16 2.48 -2.93
CA GLN A 51 17.61 2.66 -2.76
C GLN A 51 18.23 1.79 -1.67
N ALA A 52 17.44 1.36 -0.68
CA ALA A 52 17.97 0.69 0.49
C ALA A 52 18.18 -0.81 0.28
N ASN A 53 19.36 -1.30 0.57
CA ASN A 53 19.68 -2.72 0.54
C ASN A 53 18.77 -3.55 1.47
N GLN A 54 18.35 -2.99 2.60
CA GLN A 54 17.44 -3.65 3.53
C GLN A 54 16.07 -3.96 2.91
N ALA A 55 15.53 -3.05 2.09
CA ALA A 55 14.29 -3.27 1.37
C ALA A 55 14.44 -4.39 0.33
N ALA A 56 15.61 -4.51 -0.31
CA ALA A 56 15.92 -5.56 -1.27
C ALA A 56 16.07 -6.95 -0.63
N LEU A 57 16.38 -7.04 0.66
CA LEU A 57 16.53 -8.30 1.39
C LEU A 57 15.17 -8.90 1.83
N SER A 58 14.08 -8.16 1.73
CA SER A 58 12.74 -8.58 2.14
C SER A 58 11.76 -8.54 0.99
N THR A 59 10.76 -9.40 1.00
CA THR A 59 9.64 -9.37 0.05
C THR A 59 8.34 -9.69 0.77
N GLY A 60 7.21 -9.18 0.26
CA GLY A 60 5.89 -9.38 0.86
C GLY A 60 5.68 -8.58 2.15
N LYS A 61 6.36 -7.46 2.32
CA LYS A 61 6.25 -6.60 3.51
C LYS A 61 5.50 -5.32 3.21
N LEU A 62 4.81 -4.82 4.24
CA LEU A 62 4.26 -3.46 4.27
C LEU A 62 5.22 -2.58 5.07
N PHE A 63 5.61 -1.46 4.50
CA PHE A 63 6.49 -0.49 5.15
C PHE A 63 5.73 0.79 5.50
N LEU A 64 6.02 1.33 6.66
CA LEU A 64 5.65 2.67 7.10
C LEU A 64 6.86 3.26 7.83
N ASP A 65 7.28 4.47 7.44
CA ASP A 65 8.43 5.15 8.04
C ASP A 65 9.72 4.31 7.98
N ARG A 66 9.96 3.69 6.82
CA ARG A 66 11.12 2.83 6.54
C ARG A 66 11.20 1.56 7.39
N GLU A 67 10.14 1.26 8.15
CA GLU A 67 10.07 0.07 9.00
C GLU A 67 8.98 -0.90 8.51
N PRO A 68 9.23 -2.21 8.56
CA PRO A 68 8.20 -3.19 8.28
C PRO A 68 7.12 -3.14 9.36
N ARG A 69 5.86 -3.11 8.94
CA ARG A 69 4.68 -3.09 9.80
C ARG A 69 3.79 -4.28 9.56
N SER A 70 3.03 -4.65 10.59
CA SER A 70 1.95 -5.62 10.43
C SER A 70 0.87 -5.07 9.52
N THR A 71 0.34 -5.92 8.64
CA THR A 71 -0.86 -5.63 7.86
C THR A 71 -2.15 -5.76 8.68
N TYR A 72 -2.05 -6.37 9.86
CA TYR A 72 -3.16 -6.58 10.78
C TYR A 72 -3.16 -5.49 11.85
N LEU A 73 -4.19 -4.64 11.85
CA LEU A 73 -4.29 -3.52 12.79
C LEU A 73 -4.87 -3.95 14.15
N LEU A 74 -5.68 -5.00 14.18
CA LEU A 74 -6.42 -5.44 15.37
C LEU A 74 -6.38 -6.97 15.47
N GLY A 75 -5.40 -7.51 16.20
CA GLY A 75 -5.37 -8.92 16.58
C GLY A 75 -5.36 -9.93 15.43
N ASP A 76 -6.02 -11.06 15.61
CA ASP A 76 -6.05 -12.21 14.72
C ASP A 76 -6.97 -12.05 13.49
N ASN A 77 -6.90 -10.93 12.79
CA ASN A 77 -7.61 -10.73 11.52
C ASN A 77 -6.85 -11.31 10.32
N ALA A 78 -5.96 -12.26 10.56
CA ALA A 78 -5.23 -12.91 9.48
C ALA A 78 -6.20 -13.71 8.61
N GLU A 79 -6.13 -13.49 7.31
CA GLU A 79 -6.84 -14.30 6.34
C GLU A 79 -6.44 -15.78 6.47
N SER A 80 -7.39 -16.68 6.27
CA SER A 80 -7.10 -18.11 6.21
C SER A 80 -6.29 -18.48 4.96
N VAL A 81 -5.66 -19.64 4.98
CA VAL A 81 -4.95 -20.16 3.79
C VAL A 81 -5.91 -20.34 2.62
N ASP A 82 -7.16 -20.69 2.89
CA ASP A 82 -8.17 -20.91 1.86
C ASP A 82 -8.68 -19.61 1.28
N ASP A 83 -8.88 -18.55 2.09
CA ASP A 83 -9.19 -17.21 1.60
C ASP A 83 -8.10 -16.69 0.67
N ARG A 84 -6.85 -16.90 1.03
CA ARG A 84 -5.70 -16.49 0.22
C ARG A 84 -5.64 -17.23 -1.11
N LYS A 85 -5.92 -18.53 -1.11
CA LYS A 85 -5.97 -19.35 -2.34
C LYS A 85 -7.15 -18.98 -3.24
N ALA A 86 -8.26 -18.55 -2.66
CA ALA A 86 -9.45 -18.14 -3.40
C ALA A 86 -9.32 -16.74 -4.02
N LEU A 87 -8.46 -15.88 -3.49
CA LEU A 87 -8.32 -14.50 -3.91
C LEU A 87 -7.83 -14.36 -5.36
N GLU A 88 -6.77 -15.08 -5.71
CA GLU A 88 -6.15 -14.97 -7.04
C GLU A 88 -7.10 -15.36 -8.18
N PRO A 89 -7.80 -16.52 -8.15
CA PRO A 89 -8.79 -16.87 -9.16
C PRO A 89 -9.93 -15.88 -9.25
N ARG A 90 -10.36 -15.32 -8.12
CA ARG A 90 -11.43 -14.31 -8.09
C ARG A 90 -10.99 -13.01 -8.77
N LEU A 91 -9.80 -12.51 -8.43
CA LEU A 91 -9.25 -11.30 -9.06
C LEU A 91 -9.07 -11.49 -10.57
N GLN A 92 -8.62 -12.67 -11.00
CA GLN A 92 -8.48 -13.00 -12.42
C GLN A 92 -9.84 -12.98 -13.13
N SER A 93 -10.86 -13.60 -12.56
CA SER A 93 -12.23 -13.63 -13.10
C SER A 93 -12.82 -12.21 -13.19
N ASP A 94 -12.66 -11.40 -12.15
CA ASP A 94 -13.15 -10.01 -12.13
C ASP A 94 -12.44 -9.15 -13.18
N PHE A 95 -11.14 -9.35 -13.36
CA PHE A 95 -10.35 -8.66 -14.39
C PHE A 95 -10.82 -9.01 -15.81
N GLU A 96 -10.99 -10.31 -16.11
CA GLU A 96 -11.47 -10.78 -17.42
C GLU A 96 -12.88 -10.27 -17.72
N SER A 97 -13.76 -10.26 -16.74
CA SER A 97 -15.12 -9.72 -16.85
C SER A 97 -15.10 -8.22 -17.16
N THR A 98 -14.20 -7.48 -16.53
CA THR A 98 -14.05 -6.04 -16.76
C THR A 98 -13.51 -5.74 -18.15
N LEU A 99 -12.53 -6.52 -18.63
CA LEU A 99 -12.01 -6.37 -19.99
C LEU A 99 -13.08 -6.68 -21.05
N ALA A 100 -13.89 -7.70 -20.82
CA ALA A 100 -14.98 -8.07 -21.75
C ALA A 100 -16.10 -7.01 -21.81
N ALA A 101 -16.28 -6.25 -20.74
CA ALA A 101 -17.28 -5.18 -20.65
C ALA A 101 -16.75 -3.80 -21.10
N ALA A 102 -15.46 -3.68 -21.39
CA ALA A 102 -14.88 -2.41 -21.84
C ALA A 102 -15.39 -2.06 -23.25
N PRO A 103 -15.90 -0.86 -23.50
CA PRO A 103 -16.28 -0.43 -24.84
C PRO A 103 -15.06 -0.36 -25.74
N SER A 104 -15.19 -0.90 -26.93
CA SER A 104 -14.20 -0.86 -28.02
C SER A 104 -14.05 0.56 -28.59
#